data_d2d07515dc2016834d116c5d3f890bae
#
_entry.id   d2d07515dc2016834d116c5d3f890bae
#
_cell.length_a   1.000
_cell.length_b   1.000
_cell.length_c   1.000
_cell.angle_alpha   90.00
_cell.angle_beta   90.00
_cell.angle_gamma   90.00
#
_symmetry.space_group_name_H-M   'P 1'
#
loop_
_entity.id
_entity.type
_entity.pdbx_description
1 polymer ?
#
loop_
_entity_poly.entity_id
_entity_poly.type
_entity_poly.pdbx_seq_one_letter_code
_entity_poly.pdbx_strand_id
1 'polypeptide(L)'
;KADFGAWQVFAPRAVVGVTPKMEVGVNLAVTHVGDGGGNISNFQPNAKYKFFADDDAGLAASAGVIGYFVSDGGDKFGQIYANVSKKSKSGTRFTAGAYAAVSCDGCDGNANKAGAILGLEQPINGKVSFVADWLSGKNFWGYFTPGISVVLPHSGLLNIGYSIGNDSFSNNDLKNRALFVYYGITFP
;
A
#
# COMPACT_ATOMS: atom_id res chain seq x y z
N LYS A 1 24.35 14.43 -9.78
CA LYS A 1 22.94 14.62 -9.34
C LYS A 1 22.20 13.37 -9.76
N ALA A 2 21.77 12.53 -8.83
CA ALA A 2 20.80 11.51 -9.13
C ALA A 2 19.47 12.23 -9.35
N ASP A 3 18.95 12.18 -10.55
CA ASP A 3 17.62 12.67 -10.88
C ASP A 3 16.63 11.60 -10.44
N PHE A 4 16.04 11.78 -9.26
CA PHE A 4 15.07 10.84 -8.69
C PHE A 4 13.67 10.97 -9.31
N GLY A 5 13.58 11.47 -10.53
CA GLY A 5 12.35 11.59 -11.28
C GLY A 5 11.49 12.78 -10.87
N ALA A 6 10.45 13.03 -11.66
CA ALA A 6 9.61 14.21 -11.57
C ALA A 6 8.60 14.21 -10.39
N TRP A 7 8.54 13.17 -9.57
CA TRP A 7 7.51 13.00 -8.54
C TRP A 7 8.11 12.63 -7.20
N GLN A 8 7.77 13.39 -6.17
CA GLN A 8 8.09 13.07 -4.79
C GLN A 8 6.79 13.02 -3.99
N VAL A 9 6.56 11.93 -3.27
CA VAL A 9 5.38 11.78 -2.41
C VAL A 9 5.83 11.68 -0.97
N PHE A 10 5.31 12.57 -0.12
CA PHE A 10 5.42 12.49 1.32
C PHE A 10 4.05 12.15 1.90
N ALA A 11 3.91 11.02 2.58
CA ALA A 11 2.62 10.53 3.06
C ALA A 11 2.66 10.17 4.55
N PRO A 12 2.54 11.15 5.47
CA PRO A 12 2.34 10.87 6.87
C PRO A 12 1.05 10.07 7.08
N ARG A 13 1.13 9.10 7.98
CA ARG A 13 0.04 8.17 8.28
C ARG A 13 -0.17 8.06 9.78
N ALA A 14 -1.43 8.05 10.23
CA ALA A 14 -1.83 7.69 11.57
C ALA A 14 -2.87 6.57 11.52
N VAL A 15 -2.72 5.55 12.36
CA VAL A 15 -3.66 4.43 12.48
C VAL A 15 -3.89 4.14 13.95
N VAL A 16 -5.16 3.94 14.32
CA VAL A 16 -5.58 3.61 15.70
C VAL A 16 -6.41 2.32 15.67
N GLY A 17 -6.05 1.38 16.52
CA GLY A 17 -6.90 0.23 16.84
C GLY A 17 -8.07 0.66 17.73
N VAL A 18 -9.27 0.69 17.17
CA VAL A 18 -10.49 1.06 17.89
C VAL A 18 -11.02 -0.12 18.70
N THR A 19 -10.82 -1.32 18.17
CA THR A 19 -11.12 -2.61 18.83
C THR A 19 -10.03 -3.63 18.45
N PRO A 20 -9.96 -4.80 19.10
CA PRO A 20 -9.05 -5.88 18.69
C PRO A 20 -9.24 -6.34 17.23
N LYS A 21 -10.36 -5.97 16.60
CA LYS A 21 -10.70 -6.36 15.24
C LYS A 21 -10.78 -5.20 14.25
N MET A 22 -10.79 -3.94 14.74
CA MET A 22 -11.03 -2.78 13.89
C MET A 22 -9.92 -1.73 14.05
N GLU A 23 -9.38 -1.32 12.93
CA GLU A 23 -8.43 -0.21 12.80
C GLU A 23 -9.06 0.89 11.96
N VAL A 24 -8.85 2.13 12.36
CA VAL A 24 -9.16 3.31 11.55
C VAL A 24 -7.91 4.15 11.39
N GLY A 25 -7.80 4.82 10.27
CA GLY A 25 -6.60 5.60 10.00
C GLY A 25 -6.82 6.70 8.98
N VAL A 26 -5.80 7.50 8.84
CA VAL A 26 -5.71 8.56 7.83
C VAL A 26 -4.29 8.63 7.28
N ASN A 27 -4.19 8.80 5.97
CA ASN A 27 -2.96 9.20 5.30
C ASN A 27 -3.20 10.58 4.68
N LEU A 28 -2.18 11.43 4.68
CA LEU A 28 -2.16 12.67 3.94
C LEU A 28 -1.00 12.59 2.94
N ALA A 29 -1.29 12.21 1.70
CA ALA A 29 -0.27 12.17 0.66
C ALA A 29 -0.13 13.55 0.03
N VAL A 30 1.08 14.11 0.12
CA VAL A 30 1.45 15.35 -0.57
C VAL A 30 2.40 14.97 -1.69
N THR A 31 1.97 15.17 -2.93
CA THR A 31 2.75 14.89 -4.12
C THR A 31 3.33 16.18 -4.65
N HIS A 32 4.65 16.27 -4.70
CA HIS A 32 5.35 17.34 -5.40
C HIS A 32 5.58 16.93 -6.85
N VAL A 33 5.05 17.71 -7.77
CA VAL A 33 5.28 17.55 -9.21
C VAL A 33 6.47 18.44 -9.58
N GLY A 34 7.61 17.84 -9.99
CA GLY A 34 8.85 18.56 -10.28
C GLY A 34 8.73 19.58 -11.42
N ASP A 35 9.73 20.42 -11.58
CA ASP A 35 9.93 21.39 -12.66
C ASP A 35 8.74 22.37 -12.90
N GLY A 36 8.31 23.05 -11.83
CA GLY A 36 7.29 24.10 -11.91
C GLY A 36 5.86 23.62 -11.67
N GLY A 37 5.66 22.34 -11.38
CA GLY A 37 4.39 21.82 -10.90
C GLY A 37 4.13 22.19 -9.43
N GLY A 38 2.85 22.31 -9.06
CA GLY A 38 2.42 22.58 -7.69
C GLY A 38 2.46 21.32 -6.81
N ASN A 39 2.06 21.49 -5.55
CA ASN A 39 1.80 20.39 -4.65
C ASN A 39 0.34 19.96 -4.79
N ILE A 40 0.12 18.66 -4.93
CA ILE A 40 -1.21 18.04 -4.90
C ILE A 40 -1.34 17.29 -3.58
N SER A 41 -2.37 17.60 -2.81
CA SER A 41 -2.66 16.90 -1.57
C SER A 41 -3.79 15.88 -1.77
N ASN A 42 -3.65 14.72 -1.15
CA ASN A 42 -4.65 13.66 -1.19
C ASN A 42 -4.91 13.17 0.24
N PHE A 43 -6.07 13.50 0.77
CA PHE A 43 -6.52 13.03 2.08
C PHE A 43 -7.15 11.65 1.94
N GLN A 44 -6.67 10.67 2.71
CA GLN A 44 -7.01 9.27 2.56
C GLN A 44 -7.46 8.66 3.90
N PRO A 45 -8.72 8.87 4.33
CA PRO A 45 -9.27 8.15 5.46
C PRO A 45 -9.41 6.66 5.10
N ASN A 46 -9.14 5.80 6.09
CA ASN A 46 -9.21 4.37 5.89
C ASN A 46 -9.74 3.64 7.12
N ALA A 47 -10.35 2.49 6.88
CA ALA A 47 -10.77 1.57 7.93
C ALA A 47 -10.52 0.13 7.49
N LYS A 48 -10.11 -0.71 8.45
CA LYS A 48 -9.90 -2.15 8.24
C LYS A 48 -10.60 -2.92 9.35
N TYR A 49 -11.29 -3.99 8.99
CA TYR A 49 -11.92 -4.92 9.91
C TYR A 49 -11.41 -6.35 9.69
N LYS A 50 -10.88 -6.94 10.77
CA LYS A 50 -10.44 -8.32 10.84
C LYS A 50 -11.62 -9.19 11.28
N PHE A 51 -12.30 -9.83 10.34
CA PHE A 51 -13.50 -10.61 10.63
C PHE A 51 -13.17 -12.06 11.01
N PHE A 52 -11.96 -12.55 10.71
CA PHE A 52 -11.51 -13.87 11.07
C PHE A 52 -10.04 -13.86 11.49
N ALA A 53 -9.68 -14.62 12.53
CA ALA A 53 -8.32 -14.95 12.90
C ALA A 53 -8.32 -16.32 13.60
N ASP A 54 -7.36 -17.15 13.23
CA ASP A 54 -7.02 -18.42 13.85
C ASP A 54 -5.49 -18.45 14.00
N ASP A 55 -5.02 -18.18 15.21
CA ASP A 55 -3.59 -18.04 15.50
C ASP A 55 -2.88 -19.39 15.44
N ASP A 56 -3.54 -20.49 15.80
CA ASP A 56 -2.99 -21.86 15.74
C ASP A 56 -2.79 -22.29 14.29
N ALA A 57 -3.77 -22.00 13.45
CA ALA A 57 -3.65 -22.24 12.02
C ALA A 57 -2.80 -21.18 11.31
N GLY A 58 -2.51 -20.04 11.94
CA GLY A 58 -1.82 -18.90 11.34
C GLY A 58 -2.63 -18.23 10.23
N LEU A 59 -3.96 -18.31 10.28
CA LEU A 59 -4.87 -17.76 9.29
C LEU A 59 -5.51 -16.47 9.79
N ALA A 60 -5.63 -15.48 8.92
CA ALA A 60 -6.42 -14.28 9.19
C ALA A 60 -7.10 -13.79 7.91
N ALA A 61 -8.29 -13.19 8.08
CA ALA A 61 -9.01 -12.56 6.99
C ALA A 61 -9.50 -11.18 7.40
N SER A 62 -9.38 -10.22 6.50
CA SER A 62 -9.78 -8.83 6.72
C SER A 62 -10.36 -8.20 5.46
N ALA A 63 -11.18 -7.19 5.68
CA ALA A 63 -11.65 -6.30 4.63
C ALA A 63 -11.43 -4.85 5.06
N GLY A 64 -11.36 -3.94 4.10
CA GLY A 64 -11.17 -2.54 4.39
C GLY A 64 -11.61 -1.63 3.26
N VAL A 65 -11.59 -0.35 3.58
CA VAL A 65 -11.92 0.74 2.66
C VAL A 65 -10.90 1.86 2.81
N ILE A 66 -10.57 2.50 1.70
CA ILE A 66 -9.74 3.71 1.65
C ILE A 66 -10.49 4.73 0.80
N GLY A 67 -10.71 5.94 1.32
CA GLY A 67 -11.19 7.08 0.54
C GLY A 67 -10.00 7.88 0.01
N TYR A 68 -10.18 8.50 -1.15
CA TYR A 68 -9.20 9.37 -1.78
C TYR A 68 -9.88 10.70 -2.10
N PHE A 69 -9.40 11.78 -1.47
CA PHE A 69 -9.92 13.14 -1.65
C PHE A 69 -8.77 14.04 -2.10
N VAL A 70 -8.68 14.22 -3.41
CA VAL A 70 -7.62 15.03 -4.03
C VAL A 70 -7.97 16.51 -3.92
N SER A 71 -7.00 17.36 -3.56
CA SER A 71 -7.18 18.83 -3.50
C SER A 71 -7.40 19.44 -4.89
N ASP A 72 -7.78 20.71 -4.90
CA ASP A 72 -7.88 21.55 -6.09
C ASP A 72 -8.87 21.04 -7.16
N GLY A 73 -10.02 20.52 -6.70
CA GLY A 73 -11.07 20.04 -7.60
C GLY A 73 -10.77 18.70 -8.25
N GLY A 74 -9.74 17.99 -7.75
CA GLY A 74 -9.40 16.66 -8.21
C GLY A 74 -10.43 15.61 -7.83
N ASP A 75 -10.26 14.42 -8.39
CA ASP A 75 -11.20 13.31 -8.25
C ASP A 75 -11.38 12.85 -6.81
N LYS A 76 -12.61 12.41 -6.52
CA LYS A 76 -12.96 11.71 -5.28
C LYS A 76 -13.29 10.28 -5.66
N PHE A 77 -12.59 9.34 -5.05
CA PHE A 77 -12.82 7.93 -5.31
C PHE A 77 -12.53 7.11 -4.06
N GLY A 78 -12.87 5.86 -4.09
CA GLY A 78 -12.59 4.93 -3.01
C GLY A 78 -12.02 3.62 -3.52
N GLN A 79 -11.40 2.89 -2.61
CA GLN A 79 -10.97 1.51 -2.80
C GLN A 79 -11.57 0.66 -1.69
N ILE A 80 -12.22 -0.42 -2.06
CA ILE A 80 -12.59 -1.49 -1.14
C ILE A 80 -11.68 -2.69 -1.40
N TYR A 81 -11.35 -3.44 -0.37
CA TYR A 81 -10.53 -4.64 -0.50
C TYR A 81 -10.91 -5.70 0.52
N ALA A 82 -10.60 -6.96 0.18
CA ALA A 82 -10.61 -8.06 1.12
C ALA A 82 -9.42 -8.97 0.86
N ASN A 83 -8.84 -9.52 1.93
CA ASN A 83 -7.72 -10.43 1.83
C ASN A 83 -7.76 -11.52 2.89
N VAL A 84 -7.06 -12.60 2.59
CA VAL A 84 -6.75 -13.70 3.50
C VAL A 84 -5.24 -13.83 3.56
N SER A 85 -4.68 -14.03 4.76
CA SER A 85 -3.27 -14.29 4.96
C SER A 85 -3.06 -15.58 5.71
N LYS A 86 -1.99 -16.30 5.34
CA LYS A 86 -1.51 -17.53 5.99
C LYS A 86 -0.08 -17.32 6.43
N LYS A 87 0.17 -17.47 7.73
CA LYS A 87 1.51 -17.51 8.31
C LYS A 87 1.91 -18.97 8.53
N SER A 88 3.03 -19.39 7.95
CA SER A 88 3.58 -20.72 8.17
C SER A 88 4.32 -20.80 9.51
N LYS A 89 4.65 -22.02 9.94
CA LYS A 89 5.48 -22.26 11.14
C LYS A 89 6.89 -21.67 11.01
N SER A 90 7.42 -21.53 9.79
CA SER A 90 8.71 -20.87 9.52
C SER A 90 8.64 -19.33 9.62
N GLY A 91 7.45 -18.78 9.85
CA GLY A 91 7.21 -17.32 9.89
C GLY A 91 6.87 -16.70 8.55
N THR A 92 7.04 -17.42 7.42
CA THR A 92 6.63 -16.92 6.10
C THR A 92 5.16 -16.63 6.06
N ARG A 93 4.78 -15.44 5.58
CA ARG A 93 3.38 -15.04 5.41
C ARG A 93 3.06 -14.83 3.95
N PHE A 94 2.00 -15.47 3.49
CA PHE A 94 1.38 -15.22 2.20
C PHE A 94 0.05 -14.52 2.40
N THR A 95 -0.23 -13.55 1.54
CA THR A 95 -1.50 -12.84 1.50
C THR A 95 -2.06 -12.91 0.09
N ALA A 96 -3.34 -13.19 -0.01
CA ALA A 96 -4.08 -13.15 -1.26
C ALA A 96 -5.42 -12.45 -1.05
N GLY A 97 -5.86 -11.68 -2.04
CA GLY A 97 -7.11 -10.94 -1.95
C GLY A 97 -7.48 -10.26 -3.24
N ALA A 98 -8.47 -9.40 -3.15
CA ALA A 98 -8.95 -8.59 -4.25
C ALA A 98 -9.29 -7.18 -3.78
N TYR A 99 -9.28 -6.25 -4.71
CA TYR A 99 -9.73 -4.88 -4.50
C TYR A 99 -10.62 -4.42 -5.65
N ALA A 100 -11.42 -3.40 -5.38
CA ALA A 100 -12.21 -2.70 -6.38
C ALA A 100 -12.24 -1.20 -6.09
N ALA A 101 -12.23 -0.40 -7.17
CA ALA A 101 -12.50 1.03 -7.10
C ALA A 101 -13.99 1.28 -6.94
N VAL A 102 -14.36 2.26 -6.12
CA VAL A 102 -15.74 2.73 -5.92
C VAL A 102 -15.80 4.22 -6.16
N SER A 103 -16.89 4.70 -6.75
CA SER A 103 -17.13 6.13 -7.05
C SER A 103 -15.98 6.80 -7.82
N CYS A 104 -15.43 6.11 -8.80
CA CYS A 104 -14.29 6.61 -9.57
C CYS A 104 -14.77 7.26 -10.87
N ASP A 105 -15.19 8.52 -10.80
CA ASP A 105 -15.66 9.27 -11.98
C ASP A 105 -14.50 9.65 -12.93
N GLY A 106 -13.27 9.76 -12.42
CA GLY A 106 -12.04 10.05 -13.17
C GLY A 106 -11.19 8.81 -13.50
N CYS A 107 -11.66 7.59 -13.23
CA CYS A 107 -11.00 6.39 -13.75
C CYS A 107 -11.26 6.30 -15.25
N ASP A 108 -10.31 6.80 -16.04
CA ASP A 108 -10.35 6.75 -17.50
C ASP A 108 -10.81 5.37 -17.99
N GLY A 109 -11.63 5.35 -19.05
CA GLY A 109 -12.35 4.17 -19.51
C GLY A 109 -11.51 2.91 -19.81
N ASN A 110 -10.17 3.04 -19.78
CA ASN A 110 -9.20 1.95 -19.98
C ASN A 110 -8.55 1.45 -18.68
N ALA A 111 -8.78 2.10 -17.51
CA ALA A 111 -8.22 1.65 -16.24
C ALA A 111 -9.00 0.48 -15.65
N ASN A 112 -8.29 -0.54 -15.15
CA ASN A 112 -8.94 -1.63 -14.45
C ASN A 112 -9.54 -1.13 -13.12
N LYS A 113 -10.84 -1.30 -12.94
CA LYS A 113 -11.55 -0.89 -11.73
C LYS A 113 -11.44 -1.91 -10.59
N ALA A 114 -10.90 -3.08 -10.85
CA ALA A 114 -10.68 -4.15 -9.86
C ALA A 114 -9.42 -4.94 -10.16
N GLY A 115 -8.91 -5.63 -9.16
CA GLY A 115 -7.70 -6.45 -9.31
C GLY A 115 -7.48 -7.38 -8.13
N ALA A 116 -6.46 -8.24 -8.28
CA ALA A 116 -5.97 -9.13 -7.25
C ALA A 116 -4.94 -8.39 -6.36
N ILE A 117 -4.83 -8.85 -5.13
CA ILE A 117 -3.80 -8.49 -4.16
C ILE A 117 -3.00 -9.75 -3.85
N LEU A 118 -1.68 -9.70 -3.98
CA LEU A 118 -0.79 -10.74 -3.47
C LEU A 118 0.28 -10.10 -2.61
N GLY A 119 0.65 -10.78 -1.53
CA GLY A 119 1.71 -10.34 -0.63
C GLY A 119 2.54 -11.51 -0.14
N LEU A 120 3.81 -11.28 0.04
CA LEU A 120 4.78 -12.19 0.62
C LEU A 120 5.60 -11.45 1.68
N GLU A 121 5.72 -12.08 2.85
CA GLU A 121 6.70 -11.69 3.87
C GLU A 121 7.51 -12.94 4.24
N GLN A 122 8.82 -12.89 4.02
CA GLN A 122 9.77 -13.96 4.33
C GLN A 122 10.79 -13.45 5.35
N PRO A 123 10.74 -13.89 6.61
CA PRO A 123 11.78 -13.59 7.58
C PRO A 123 13.14 -14.14 7.10
N ILE A 124 14.15 -13.27 7.14
CA ILE A 124 15.57 -13.63 6.89
C ILE A 124 16.26 -13.89 8.24
N ASN A 125 15.93 -13.04 9.22
CA ASN A 125 16.38 -13.18 10.62
C ASN A 125 15.37 -12.51 11.57
N GLY A 126 15.71 -12.44 12.87
CA GLY A 126 14.80 -11.86 13.88
C GLY A 126 14.47 -10.35 13.71
N LYS A 127 15.13 -9.66 12.80
CA LYS A 127 14.92 -8.21 12.57
C LYS A 127 14.64 -7.86 11.12
N VAL A 128 14.95 -8.73 10.19
CA VAL A 128 14.90 -8.42 8.75
C VAL A 128 14.03 -9.44 8.05
N SER A 129 13.10 -8.95 7.23
CA SER A 129 12.28 -9.75 6.33
C SER A 129 12.41 -9.24 4.90
N PHE A 130 12.41 -10.16 3.93
CA PHE A 130 12.07 -9.84 2.56
C PHE A 130 10.56 -9.67 2.47
N VAL A 131 10.10 -8.65 1.77
CA VAL A 131 8.69 -8.38 1.52
C VAL A 131 8.45 -8.13 0.04
N ALA A 132 7.29 -8.55 -0.45
CA ALA A 132 6.88 -8.23 -1.81
C ALA A 132 5.35 -8.12 -1.85
N ASP A 133 4.86 -7.03 -2.42
CA ASP A 133 3.44 -6.79 -2.64
C ASP A 133 3.16 -6.61 -4.12
N TRP A 134 2.04 -7.14 -4.57
CA TRP A 134 1.55 -6.93 -5.92
C TRP A 134 0.05 -6.68 -5.92
N LEU A 135 -0.34 -5.56 -6.50
CA LEU A 135 -1.72 -5.25 -6.86
C LEU A 135 -1.81 -5.32 -8.38
N SER A 136 -2.66 -6.22 -8.89
CA SER A 136 -2.83 -6.39 -10.32
C SER A 136 -3.59 -5.22 -10.96
N GLY A 137 -3.60 -5.21 -12.28
CA GLY A 137 -4.34 -4.20 -13.05
C GLY A 137 -3.48 -3.03 -13.53
N LYS A 138 -3.98 -2.36 -14.56
CA LYS A 138 -3.41 -1.15 -15.14
C LYS A 138 -4.21 0.05 -14.60
N ASN A 139 -3.88 0.47 -13.39
CA ASN A 139 -4.55 1.55 -12.68
C ASN A 139 -3.60 2.19 -11.67
N PHE A 140 -4.08 3.16 -10.93
CA PHE A 140 -3.33 3.90 -9.91
C PHE A 140 -2.69 3.00 -8.83
N TRP A 141 -3.29 1.85 -8.50
CA TRP A 141 -2.76 0.90 -7.48
C TRP A 141 -1.94 -0.25 -8.05
N GLY A 142 -1.87 -0.36 -9.38
CA GLY A 142 -1.28 -1.49 -10.07
C GLY A 142 0.25 -1.50 -10.04
N TYR A 143 0.84 -1.99 -8.94
CA TYR A 143 2.30 -2.06 -8.74
C TYR A 143 2.73 -3.41 -8.21
N PHE A 144 3.94 -3.80 -8.59
CA PHE A 144 4.74 -4.81 -7.91
C PHE A 144 5.85 -4.12 -7.12
N THR A 145 5.91 -4.37 -5.81
CA THR A 145 6.85 -3.69 -4.91
C THR A 145 7.63 -4.71 -4.07
N PRO A 146 8.76 -5.25 -4.56
CA PRO A 146 9.70 -6.00 -3.74
C PRO A 146 10.47 -5.05 -2.80
N GLY A 147 10.83 -5.55 -1.61
CA GLY A 147 11.52 -4.74 -0.63
C GLY A 147 12.04 -5.51 0.57
N ILE A 148 12.55 -4.76 1.52
CA ILE A 148 13.05 -5.23 2.80
C ILE A 148 12.31 -4.51 3.92
N SER A 149 11.93 -5.28 4.95
CA SER A 149 11.36 -4.78 6.19
C SER A 149 12.35 -4.99 7.33
N VAL A 150 12.61 -3.96 8.11
CA VAL A 150 13.56 -3.99 9.24
C VAL A 150 12.86 -3.55 10.51
N VAL A 151 12.86 -4.42 11.53
CA VAL A 151 12.38 -4.09 12.87
C VAL A 151 13.45 -3.28 13.59
N LEU A 152 13.09 -2.09 14.04
CA LEU A 152 13.94 -1.15 14.76
C LEU A 152 13.60 -1.14 16.26
N PRO A 153 14.48 -0.58 17.12
CA PRO A 153 14.15 -0.34 18.52
C PRO A 153 12.88 0.49 18.70
N HIS A 154 12.28 0.43 19.89
CA HIS A 154 11.08 1.20 20.28
C HIS A 154 9.86 0.94 19.37
N SER A 155 9.64 -0.34 18.99
CA SER A 155 8.55 -0.75 18.11
C SER A 155 8.55 -0.04 16.75
N GLY A 156 9.73 0.37 16.30
CA GLY A 156 9.93 0.98 14.98
C GLY A 156 9.94 -0.06 13.87
N LEU A 157 9.48 0.33 12.68
CA LEU A 157 9.52 -0.47 11.46
C LEU A 157 9.98 0.40 10.31
N LEU A 158 10.99 -0.07 9.57
CA LEU A 158 11.46 0.56 8.34
C LEU A 158 11.25 -0.40 7.18
N ASN A 159 10.51 0.04 6.17
CA ASN A 159 10.36 -0.68 4.90
C ASN A 159 11.01 0.13 3.79
N ILE A 160 11.82 -0.55 2.98
CA ILE A 160 12.43 0.01 1.77
C ILE A 160 12.10 -0.93 0.62
N GLY A 161 11.51 -0.41 -0.44
CA GLY A 161 11.10 -1.20 -1.60
C GLY A 161 11.22 -0.40 -2.88
N TYR A 162 11.13 -1.11 -3.99
CA TYR A 162 11.13 -0.53 -5.31
C TYR A 162 9.84 -0.90 -6.04
N SER A 163 8.98 0.09 -6.26
CA SER A 163 7.69 -0.08 -6.90
C SER A 163 7.83 -0.02 -8.42
N ILE A 164 7.29 -1.00 -9.10
CA ILE A 164 7.28 -1.14 -10.56
C ILE A 164 5.82 -1.20 -10.99
N GLY A 165 5.35 -0.20 -11.72
CA GLY A 165 3.99 -0.17 -12.26
C GLY A 165 3.75 -1.32 -13.25
N ASN A 166 2.56 -1.90 -13.22
CA ASN A 166 2.21 -3.01 -14.11
C ASN A 166 2.34 -2.64 -15.60
N ASP A 167 2.10 -1.38 -15.94
CA ASP A 167 2.30 -0.88 -17.31
C ASP A 167 3.77 -0.88 -17.72
N SER A 168 4.69 -0.73 -16.78
CA SER A 168 6.14 -0.76 -17.06
C SER A 168 6.63 -2.11 -17.54
N PHE A 169 5.96 -3.21 -17.17
CA PHE A 169 6.30 -4.55 -17.67
C PHE A 169 5.91 -4.75 -19.12
N SER A 170 4.79 -4.14 -19.58
CA SER A 170 4.31 -4.28 -20.95
C SER A 170 4.96 -3.30 -21.92
N ASN A 171 5.29 -2.09 -21.46
CA ASN A 171 5.75 -0.99 -22.34
C ASN A 171 7.21 -0.61 -22.12
N ASN A 172 7.90 -1.28 -21.18
CA ASN A 172 9.27 -0.96 -20.76
C ASN A 172 9.44 0.51 -20.33
N ASP A 173 8.36 1.12 -19.81
CA ASP A 173 8.31 2.53 -19.40
C ASP A 173 8.92 2.69 -18.01
N LEU A 174 9.99 3.44 -17.91
CA LEU A 174 10.68 3.73 -16.64
C LEU A 174 9.94 4.76 -15.77
N LYS A 175 8.97 5.49 -16.32
CA LYS A 175 8.25 6.56 -15.61
C LYS A 175 7.37 6.03 -14.46
N ASN A 176 6.90 4.79 -14.56
CA ASN A 176 6.07 4.15 -13.55
C ASN A 176 6.89 3.33 -12.53
N ARG A 177 8.04 3.86 -12.11
CA ARG A 177 8.90 3.22 -11.10
C ARG A 177 9.24 4.21 -9.99
N ALA A 178 9.23 3.73 -8.76
CA ALA A 178 9.50 4.58 -7.60
C ALA A 178 10.26 3.85 -6.50
N LEU A 179 11.19 4.53 -5.85
CA LEU A 179 11.74 4.10 -4.58
C LEU A 179 10.68 4.39 -3.50
N PHE A 180 10.34 3.37 -2.73
CA PHE A 180 9.43 3.47 -1.60
C PHE A 180 10.21 3.35 -0.30
N VAL A 181 10.01 4.29 0.61
CA VAL A 181 10.55 4.24 1.96
C VAL A 181 9.43 4.56 2.94
N TYR A 182 9.17 3.64 3.85
CA TYR A 182 8.21 3.82 4.92
C TYR A 182 8.89 3.63 6.27
N TYR A 183 8.67 4.56 7.18
CA TYR A 183 9.06 4.44 8.57
C TYR A 183 7.81 4.60 9.45
N GLY A 184 7.63 3.68 10.39
CA GLY A 184 6.51 3.72 11.33
C GLY A 184 6.95 3.39 12.74
N ILE A 185 6.21 3.91 13.71
CA ILE A 185 6.34 3.58 15.13
C ILE A 185 4.96 3.14 15.62
N THR A 186 4.93 2.04 16.36
CA THR A 186 3.70 1.61 17.05
C THR A 186 3.78 2.01 18.50
N PHE A 187 2.81 2.75 18.96
CA PHE A 187 2.65 3.09 20.37
C PHE A 187 1.74 2.05 21.04
N PRO A 188 2.02 1.65 22.31
CA PRO A 188 1.22 0.71 23.07
C PRO A 188 -0.15 1.26 23.42
#